data_4ab1b8643b7a34e0f7b7659f05e51475
#
_entry.id   4ab1b8643b7a34e0f7b7659f05e51475
#
_cell.length_a   1.000
_cell.length_b   1.000
_cell.length_c   1.000
_cell.angle_alpha   90.00
_cell.angle_beta   90.00
_cell.angle_gamma   90.00
#
_symmetry.space_group_name_H-M   'P 1'
#
loop_
_entity.id
_entity.type
_entity.pdbx_description
1 polymer ?
#
loop_
_entity_poly.entity_id
_entity_poly.type
_entity_poly.pdbx_seq_one_letter_code
_entity_poly.pdbx_strand_id
1 'polypeptide(L)'
;MWYISANRDEAHFQDPYRFDITREPNHQGGFGTGGAHFCLGAHLARREVVVMMTELLRRIPDIEATGTPEKLRSNFVHGIKRLPAAFKPR
;
A
#
# COMPACT_ATOMS: atom_id res chain seq x y z
N MET A 1 -4.82 -15.97 5.65
CA MET A 1 -3.90 -15.69 4.51
C MET A 1 -2.90 -14.65 4.94
N TRP A 2 -1.62 -14.84 4.62
CA TRP A 2 -0.55 -13.90 4.94
C TRP A 2 -0.25 -13.04 3.72
N TYR A 3 -1.02 -11.96 3.52
CA TYR A 3 -0.92 -11.10 2.34
C TYR A 3 0.48 -10.55 2.09
N ILE A 4 1.20 -10.16 3.15
CA ILE A 4 2.56 -9.61 3.03
C ILE A 4 3.52 -10.66 2.48
N SER A 5 3.42 -11.91 2.96
CA SER A 5 4.23 -13.02 2.47
C SER A 5 3.88 -13.37 1.02
N ALA A 6 2.58 -13.50 0.73
CA ALA A 6 2.11 -13.82 -0.62
C ALA A 6 2.52 -12.76 -1.66
N ASN A 7 2.47 -11.48 -1.30
CA ASN A 7 2.85 -10.37 -2.20
C ASN A 7 4.37 -10.16 -2.30
N ARG A 8 5.15 -10.96 -1.58
CA ARG A 8 6.63 -10.95 -1.62
C ARG A 8 7.21 -12.32 -1.92
N ASP A 9 6.44 -13.18 -2.52
CA ASP A 9 6.89 -14.49 -2.96
C ASP A 9 7.77 -14.35 -4.21
N GLU A 10 9.03 -14.69 -4.09
CA GLU A 10 10.04 -14.62 -5.17
C GLU A 10 9.75 -15.59 -6.33
N ALA A 11 8.91 -16.61 -6.09
CA ALA A 11 8.43 -17.49 -7.15
C ALA A 11 7.41 -16.80 -8.07
N HIS A 12 6.79 -15.71 -7.61
CA HIS A 12 5.73 -15.00 -8.34
C HIS A 12 6.08 -13.56 -8.69
N PHE A 13 6.98 -12.93 -7.93
CA PHE A 13 7.35 -11.52 -8.12
C PHE A 13 8.87 -11.37 -8.24
N GLN A 14 9.32 -10.81 -9.33
CA GLN A 14 10.72 -10.39 -9.46
C GLN A 14 10.98 -9.18 -8.55
N ASP A 15 12.08 -9.20 -7.79
CA ASP A 15 12.45 -8.14 -6.84
C ASP A 15 11.28 -7.73 -5.91
N PRO A 16 10.67 -8.66 -5.14
CA PRO A 16 9.41 -8.41 -4.44
C PRO A 16 9.51 -7.36 -3.33
N TYR A 17 10.70 -7.02 -2.90
CA TYR A 17 10.96 -5.98 -1.89
C TYR A 17 11.15 -4.59 -2.50
N ARG A 18 11.32 -4.50 -3.83
CA ARG A 18 11.37 -3.22 -4.54
C ARG A 18 9.97 -2.66 -4.71
N PHE A 19 9.74 -1.42 -4.27
CA PHE A 19 8.53 -0.69 -4.59
C PHE A 19 8.60 -0.19 -6.04
N ASP A 20 7.78 -0.77 -6.89
CA ASP A 20 7.77 -0.48 -8.33
C ASP A 20 6.33 -0.30 -8.81
N ILE A 21 5.97 0.94 -9.12
CA ILE A 21 4.62 1.31 -9.60
C ILE A 21 4.38 0.91 -11.06
N THR A 22 5.43 0.50 -11.77
CA THR A 22 5.35 0.06 -13.17
C THR A 22 5.36 -1.46 -13.32
N ARG A 23 5.32 -2.18 -12.20
CA ARG A 23 5.36 -3.64 -12.18
C ARG A 23 4.23 -4.26 -13.00
N GLU A 24 4.61 -5.06 -14.01
CA GLU A 24 3.67 -5.80 -14.84
C GLU A 24 4.25 -7.18 -15.21
N PRO A 25 3.50 -8.27 -15.02
CA PRO A 25 2.18 -8.34 -14.38
C PRO A 25 2.25 -8.10 -12.87
N ASN A 26 1.14 -7.61 -12.29
CA ASN A 26 1.04 -7.38 -10.85
C ASN A 26 -0.16 -8.13 -10.26
N HIS A 27 0.01 -9.43 -10.05
CA HIS A 27 -1.00 -10.35 -9.50
C HIS A 27 -1.07 -10.30 -7.97
N GLN A 28 -1.10 -9.11 -7.39
CA GLN A 28 -1.13 -8.91 -5.95
C GLN A 28 -2.41 -9.46 -5.30
N GLY A 29 -2.28 -10.03 -4.10
CA GLY A 29 -3.39 -10.67 -3.36
C GLY A 29 -4.19 -9.76 -2.44
N GLY A 30 -3.93 -8.44 -2.42
CA GLY A 30 -4.51 -7.53 -1.43
C GLY A 30 -6.04 -7.44 -1.42
N PHE A 31 -6.69 -7.72 -2.55
CA PHE A 31 -8.15 -7.80 -2.66
C PHE A 31 -8.67 -9.23 -2.86
N GLY A 32 -7.82 -10.23 -2.68
CA GLY A 32 -8.08 -11.61 -3.05
C GLY A 32 -7.60 -11.93 -4.46
N THR A 33 -7.52 -13.24 -4.75
CA THR A 33 -6.98 -13.77 -6.02
C THR A 33 -8.06 -14.11 -7.05
N GLY A 34 -9.28 -13.61 -6.85
CA GLY A 34 -10.46 -13.90 -7.69
C GLY A 34 -11.46 -14.83 -7.00
N GLY A 35 -12.53 -15.19 -7.73
CA GLY A 35 -13.62 -16.03 -7.22
C GLY A 35 -14.68 -15.26 -6.44
N ALA A 36 -15.61 -15.99 -5.80
CA ALA A 36 -16.78 -15.43 -5.13
C ALA A 36 -16.45 -14.53 -3.92
N HIS A 37 -15.26 -14.68 -3.36
CA HIS A 37 -14.78 -13.88 -2.22
C HIS A 37 -13.81 -12.76 -2.60
N PHE A 38 -13.72 -12.41 -3.89
CA PHE A 38 -13.01 -11.20 -4.30
C PHE A 38 -13.63 -9.99 -3.58
N CYS A 39 -12.80 -9.08 -3.09
CA CYS A 39 -13.23 -7.96 -2.27
C CYS A 39 -14.30 -7.12 -3.00
N LEU A 40 -15.50 -7.05 -2.44
CA LEU A 40 -16.61 -6.25 -2.96
C LEU A 40 -16.25 -4.77 -3.07
N GLY A 41 -15.48 -4.27 -2.11
CA GLY A 41 -15.04 -2.87 -2.05
C GLY A 41 -13.80 -2.54 -2.88
N ALA A 42 -13.24 -3.45 -3.67
CA ALA A 42 -11.97 -3.24 -4.36
C ALA A 42 -11.97 -2.02 -5.29
N HIS A 43 -13.07 -1.80 -6.01
CA HIS A 43 -13.21 -0.64 -6.91
C HIS A 43 -13.32 0.68 -6.14
N LEU A 44 -14.09 0.68 -5.06
CA LEU A 44 -14.23 1.85 -4.17
C LEU A 44 -12.90 2.19 -3.53
N ALA A 45 -12.22 1.22 -2.93
CA ALA A 45 -10.91 1.41 -2.31
C ALA A 45 -9.88 1.98 -3.29
N ARG A 46 -9.82 1.47 -4.51
CA ARG A 46 -8.94 2.03 -5.56
C ARG A 46 -9.29 3.48 -5.89
N ARG A 47 -10.57 3.78 -6.00
CA ARG A 47 -11.02 5.15 -6.26
C ARG A 47 -10.64 6.11 -5.13
N GLU A 48 -10.85 5.71 -3.89
CA GLU A 48 -10.48 6.49 -2.71
C GLU A 48 -8.98 6.75 -2.67
N VAL A 49 -8.15 5.73 -2.88
CA VAL A 49 -6.69 5.88 -2.92
C VAL A 49 -6.26 6.84 -4.04
N VAL A 50 -6.80 6.70 -5.24
CA VAL A 50 -6.47 7.59 -6.37
C VAL A 50 -6.83 9.03 -6.05
N VAL A 51 -8.04 9.30 -5.56
CA VAL A 51 -8.50 10.65 -5.23
C VAL A 51 -7.64 11.24 -4.11
N MET A 52 -7.42 10.48 -3.03
CA MET A 52 -6.62 10.94 -1.90
C MET A 52 -5.18 11.25 -2.31
N MET A 53 -4.51 10.34 -3.01
CA MET A 53 -3.12 10.53 -3.43
C MET A 53 -2.98 11.68 -4.43
N THR A 54 -3.93 11.85 -5.34
CA THR A 54 -3.95 12.98 -6.28
C THR A 54 -4.03 14.30 -5.53
N GLU A 55 -4.96 14.44 -4.58
CA GLU A 55 -5.11 15.66 -3.79
C GLU A 55 -3.92 15.90 -2.86
N LEU A 56 -3.39 14.85 -2.25
CA LEU A 56 -2.22 14.93 -1.38
C LEU A 56 -1.01 15.48 -2.15
N LEU A 57 -0.66 14.84 -3.26
CA LEU A 57 0.51 15.22 -4.06
C LEU A 57 0.33 16.58 -4.75
N ARG A 58 -0.91 16.97 -5.09
CA ARG A 58 -1.20 18.29 -5.62
C ARG A 58 -0.97 19.39 -4.58
N ARG A 59 -1.32 19.14 -3.31
CA ARG A 59 -1.23 20.13 -2.23
C ARG A 59 0.14 20.16 -1.56
N ILE A 60 0.74 19.01 -1.35
CA ILE A 60 2.02 18.83 -0.64
C ILE A 60 2.93 17.86 -1.40
N PRO A 61 3.41 18.23 -2.61
CA PRO A 61 4.20 17.35 -3.47
C PRO A 61 5.57 16.97 -2.90
N ASP A 62 6.02 17.71 -1.91
CA ASP A 62 7.31 17.56 -1.24
C ASP A 62 7.20 16.82 0.10
N ILE A 63 6.07 16.15 0.35
CA ILE A 63 5.91 15.33 1.55
C ILE A 63 6.93 14.20 1.58
N GLU A 64 7.67 14.09 2.67
CA GLU A 64 8.65 13.04 2.89
C GLU A 64 8.55 12.45 4.30
N ALA A 65 8.84 11.16 4.44
CA ALA A 65 8.93 10.52 5.75
C ALA A 65 10.24 10.92 6.43
N THR A 66 10.17 11.46 7.66
CA THR A 66 11.31 11.94 8.43
C THR A 66 11.77 10.98 9.52
N GLY A 67 11.15 9.81 9.63
CA GLY A 67 11.49 8.82 10.63
C GLY A 67 10.94 7.44 10.33
N THR A 68 11.32 6.50 11.18
CA THR A 68 10.87 5.12 11.06
C THR A 68 9.40 4.98 11.48
N PRO A 69 8.59 4.20 10.77
CA PRO A 69 7.21 3.98 11.16
C PRO A 69 7.11 3.20 12.48
N GLU A 70 6.32 3.72 13.42
CA GLU A 70 5.91 3.00 14.61
C GLU A 70 4.78 2.04 14.23
N LYS A 71 5.04 0.73 14.34
CA LYS A 71 4.07 -0.30 13.99
C LYS A 71 3.13 -0.62 15.16
N LEU A 72 1.90 -0.97 14.82
CA LEU A 72 0.94 -1.51 15.78
C LEU A 72 1.43 -2.89 16.24
N ARG A 73 1.52 -3.09 17.55
CA ARG A 73 1.83 -4.40 18.13
C ARG A 73 0.53 -5.22 18.19
N SER A 74 0.26 -5.95 17.12
CA SER A 74 -0.95 -6.78 17.00
C SER A 74 -0.64 -8.02 16.16
N ASN A 75 -1.25 -9.14 16.52
CA ASN A 75 -1.24 -10.36 15.72
C ASN A 75 -2.41 -10.43 14.71
N PHE A 76 -3.34 -9.48 14.78
CA PHE A 76 -4.54 -9.43 13.94
C PHE A 76 -4.44 -8.37 12.83
N VAL A 77 -3.96 -7.18 13.15
CA VAL A 77 -3.84 -6.07 12.19
C VAL A 77 -2.39 -5.63 12.07
N HIS A 78 -1.84 -5.68 10.87
CA HIS A 78 -0.53 -5.12 10.56
C HIS A 78 -0.69 -3.66 10.10
N GLY A 79 -0.65 -2.73 11.04
CA GLY A 79 -0.86 -1.31 10.79
C GLY A 79 0.34 -0.43 11.19
N ILE A 80 0.38 0.78 10.67
CA ILE A 80 1.27 1.86 11.10
C ILE A 80 0.49 2.74 12.06
N LYS A 81 1.02 2.93 13.26
CA LYS A 81 0.43 3.75 14.31
C LYS A 81 0.84 5.22 14.18
N ARG A 82 2.11 5.45 13.80
CA ARG A 82 2.70 6.77 13.59
C ARG A 82 3.76 6.68 12.50
N LEU A 83 3.77 7.66 11.61
CA LEU A 83 4.84 7.91 10.65
C LEU A 83 5.13 9.41 10.63
N PRO A 84 6.26 9.85 11.21
CA PRO A 84 6.65 11.25 11.12
C PRO A 84 6.87 11.65 9.67
N ALA A 85 6.37 12.82 9.29
CA ALA A 85 6.54 13.35 7.96
C ALA A 85 6.76 14.86 8.01
N ALA A 86 7.50 15.38 7.05
CA ALA A 86 7.68 16.82 6.82
C ALA A 86 7.17 17.21 5.44
N PHE A 87 6.74 18.45 5.32
CA PHE A 87 6.36 19.08 4.05
C PHE A 87 6.49 20.60 4.17
N LYS A 88 6.56 21.31 3.05
CA LYS A 88 6.56 22.77 3.03
C LYS A 88 5.13 23.27 2.82
N PRO A 89 4.57 24.06 3.74
CA PRO A 89 3.28 24.72 3.52
C PRO A 89 3.38 25.63 2.28
N ARG A 90 2.39 25.57 1.42
CA ARG A 90 2.22 26.52 0.32
C ARG A 90 1.35 27.68 0.72
#